data_a4b94be7b73f73a461fee889a63a4d97
#
_entry.id   a4b94be7b73f73a461fee889a63a4d97
#
_cell.length_a   1.000
_cell.length_b   1.000
_cell.length_c   1.000
_cell.angle_alpha   90.00
_cell.angle_beta   90.00
_cell.angle_gamma   90.00
#
_symmetry.space_group_name_H-M   'P 1'
#
loop_
_entity.id
_entity.type
_entity.pdbx_description
1 polymer ?
#
loop_
_entity_poly.entity_id
_entity_poly.type
_entity_poly.pdbx_seq_one_letter_code
_entity_poly.pdbx_strand_id
1 'polypeptide(L)'
;MKVTFISPYSDITAFGVRSIAAFVKKAGFDVQLLFLSDQEFDLKATSGSVYRFSEPCLNQIIDICKDSHLIGISLFTCHFDRAVQLTQAIKSKLDIPVMWGGIHPTIKPDESLHYCDIVCLGEGEEAVAELLGKMEKQEIYLNTKNFWFKHNGSIIKNELRPLKEDLNTLPFPDYSTENSHILDKNWVNCLA
;
A
#
# COMPACT_ATOMS: atom_id res chain seq x y z
N MET A 1 12.89 -6.43 -7.86
CA MET A 1 12.55 -5.48 -6.76
C MET A 1 11.59 -6.14 -5.79
N LYS A 2 11.55 -5.67 -4.51
CA LYS A 2 10.60 -6.09 -3.47
C LYS A 2 9.60 -4.98 -3.19
N VAL A 3 8.31 -5.31 -3.10
CA VAL A 3 7.24 -4.38 -2.70
C VAL A 3 6.48 -4.94 -1.50
N THR A 4 6.19 -4.10 -0.51
CA THR A 4 5.31 -4.44 0.60
C THR A 4 3.98 -3.72 0.44
N PHE A 5 2.89 -4.48 0.36
CA PHE A 5 1.54 -3.92 0.39
C PHE A 5 0.96 -4.04 1.79
N ILE A 6 0.41 -2.95 2.29
CA ILE A 6 -0.19 -2.86 3.62
C ILE A 6 -1.69 -2.60 3.48
N SER A 7 -2.48 -3.46 4.12
CA SER A 7 -3.89 -3.20 4.40
C SER A 7 -4.00 -2.67 5.83
N PRO A 8 -4.39 -1.42 6.05
CA PRO A 8 -4.48 -0.83 7.39
C PRO A 8 -5.70 -1.30 8.17
N TYR A 9 -6.25 -2.46 7.84
CA TYR A 9 -7.41 -3.09 8.46
C TYR A 9 -7.27 -4.62 8.44
N SER A 10 -8.02 -5.27 9.35
CA SER A 10 -7.90 -6.71 9.63
C SER A 10 -8.56 -7.62 8.60
N ASP A 11 -9.24 -7.08 7.60
CA ASP A 11 -9.88 -7.89 6.59
C ASP A 11 -8.86 -8.60 5.70
N ILE A 12 -8.53 -9.83 6.09
CA ILE A 12 -7.61 -10.70 5.34
C ILE A 12 -8.17 -11.09 3.96
N THR A 13 -9.45 -10.82 3.70
CA THR A 13 -10.06 -11.06 2.39
C THR A 13 -9.81 -9.92 1.41
N ALA A 14 -9.22 -8.80 1.86
CA ALA A 14 -8.92 -7.58 1.09
C ALA A 14 -8.61 -7.85 -0.39
N PHE A 15 -9.67 -8.01 -1.19
CA PHE A 15 -9.61 -8.51 -2.56
C PHE A 15 -8.66 -7.68 -3.44
N GLY A 16 -8.80 -6.35 -3.40
CA GLY A 16 -8.03 -5.46 -4.28
C GLY A 16 -6.51 -5.58 -4.06
N VAL A 17 -6.05 -5.58 -2.80
CA VAL A 17 -4.62 -5.68 -2.50
C VAL A 17 -4.07 -7.06 -2.86
N ARG A 18 -4.87 -8.13 -2.71
CA ARG A 18 -4.49 -9.49 -3.09
C ARG A 18 -4.46 -9.69 -4.61
N SER A 19 -5.37 -9.04 -5.34
CA SER A 19 -5.38 -9.04 -6.80
C SER A 19 -4.12 -8.36 -7.35
N ILE A 20 -3.79 -7.17 -6.85
CA ILE A 20 -2.56 -6.46 -7.21
C ILE A 20 -1.32 -7.31 -6.86
N ALA A 21 -1.29 -7.90 -5.67
CA ALA A 21 -0.19 -8.75 -5.24
C ALA A 21 0.03 -9.94 -6.18
N ALA A 22 -1.05 -10.64 -6.54
CA ALA A 22 -1.00 -11.76 -7.47
C ALA A 22 -0.45 -11.36 -8.85
N PHE A 23 -0.90 -10.21 -9.36
CA PHE A 23 -0.45 -9.70 -10.65
C PHE A 23 1.04 -9.31 -10.63
N VAL A 24 1.45 -8.61 -9.58
CA VAL A 24 2.84 -8.17 -9.39
C VAL A 24 3.78 -9.36 -9.18
N LYS A 25 3.37 -10.39 -8.42
CA LYS A 25 4.10 -11.67 -8.31
C LYS A 25 4.25 -12.35 -9.67
N LYS A 26 3.15 -12.46 -10.44
CA LYS A 26 3.17 -13.03 -11.80
C LYS A 26 4.12 -12.27 -12.74
N ALA A 27 4.27 -10.97 -12.54
CA ALA A 27 5.23 -10.14 -13.27
C ALA A 27 6.70 -10.33 -12.82
N GLY A 28 6.97 -11.17 -11.81
CA GLY A 28 8.31 -11.54 -11.38
C GLY A 28 8.89 -10.72 -10.22
N PHE A 29 8.07 -9.91 -9.55
CA PHE A 29 8.51 -9.12 -8.40
C PHE A 29 8.29 -9.87 -7.07
N ASP A 30 9.15 -9.57 -6.09
CA ASP A 30 8.98 -10.06 -4.73
C ASP A 30 7.92 -9.23 -4.01
N VAL A 31 6.87 -9.89 -3.52
CA VAL A 31 5.71 -9.24 -2.90
C VAL A 31 5.53 -9.73 -1.48
N GLN A 32 5.38 -8.79 -0.57
CA GLN A 32 5.03 -9.02 0.82
C GLN A 32 3.69 -8.36 1.12
N LEU A 33 2.81 -9.07 1.83
CA LEU A 33 1.50 -8.57 2.27
C LEU A 33 1.48 -8.41 3.79
N LEU A 34 0.95 -7.29 4.25
CA LEU A 34 0.80 -7.00 5.66
C LEU A 34 -0.64 -6.54 5.95
N PHE A 35 -1.34 -7.28 6.80
CA PHE A 35 -2.70 -6.98 7.27
C PHE A 35 -2.65 -6.53 8.72
N LEU A 36 -3.23 -5.37 9.01
CA LEU A 36 -3.15 -4.77 10.33
C LEU A 36 -4.47 -4.98 11.08
N SER A 37 -4.38 -5.45 12.33
CA SER A 37 -5.56 -5.70 13.15
C SER A 37 -6.29 -4.41 13.53
N ASP A 38 -7.63 -4.50 13.64
CA ASP A 38 -8.47 -3.44 14.20
C ASP A 38 -8.41 -3.37 15.73
N GLN A 39 -7.73 -4.32 16.39
CA GLN A 39 -7.81 -4.53 17.84
C GLN A 39 -6.76 -3.78 18.66
N GLU A 40 -5.80 -3.09 18.04
CA GLU A 40 -4.89 -2.21 18.78
C GLU A 40 -5.52 -0.84 19.03
N PHE A 41 -6.37 -0.80 20.05
CA PHE A 41 -6.94 0.44 20.56
C PHE A 41 -6.02 1.00 21.65
N ASP A 42 -5.59 2.23 21.53
CA ASP A 42 -5.19 3.00 22.69
C ASP A 42 -6.48 3.46 23.42
N LEU A 43 -6.86 2.68 24.45
CA LEU A 43 -8.04 2.94 25.29
C LEU A 43 -8.00 4.29 26.03
N LYS A 44 -6.93 5.06 25.89
CA LYS A 44 -6.75 6.38 26.54
C LYS A 44 -7.20 7.56 25.69
N ALA A 45 -7.61 7.35 24.44
CA ALA A 45 -8.18 8.43 23.63
C ALA A 45 -9.61 8.73 24.09
N THR A 46 -9.74 9.63 25.05
CA THR A 46 -11.00 10.20 25.50
C THR A 46 -11.67 10.96 24.36
N SER A 47 -12.91 10.62 24.06
CA SER A 47 -13.88 11.32 23.18
C SER A 47 -13.42 11.68 21.78
N GLY A 48 -13.80 10.85 20.82
CA GLY A 48 -13.49 11.02 19.39
C GLY A 48 -12.31 10.15 18.96
N SER A 49 -12.38 8.84 19.26
CA SER A 49 -11.27 7.90 19.13
C SER A 49 -10.83 7.74 17.67
N VAL A 50 -9.78 8.43 17.31
CA VAL A 50 -8.98 8.11 16.13
C VAL A 50 -8.21 6.82 16.47
N TYR A 51 -8.44 5.77 15.71
CA TYR A 51 -7.71 4.50 15.84
C TYR A 51 -6.23 4.73 15.53
N ARG A 52 -5.34 4.47 16.49
CA ARG A 52 -3.90 4.62 16.34
C ARG A 52 -3.18 3.33 16.66
N PHE A 53 -2.15 3.04 15.86
CA PHE A 53 -1.22 1.96 16.17
C PHE A 53 -0.27 2.40 17.28
N SER A 54 0.08 1.45 18.17
CA SER A 54 1.08 1.69 19.21
C SER A 54 2.49 1.81 18.61
N GLU A 55 3.41 2.46 19.33
CA GLU A 55 4.80 2.55 18.89
C GLU A 55 5.47 1.18 18.67
N PRO A 56 5.30 0.17 19.53
CA PRO A 56 5.84 -1.16 19.27
C PRO A 56 5.31 -1.77 17.97
N CYS A 57 4.03 -1.60 17.66
CA CYS A 57 3.42 -2.04 16.42
C CYS A 57 4.04 -1.33 15.20
N LEU A 58 4.15 -0.01 15.25
CA LEU A 58 4.78 0.78 14.18
C LEU A 58 6.23 0.37 13.94
N ASN A 59 7.00 0.10 14.99
CA ASN A 59 8.39 -0.35 14.86
C ASN A 59 8.47 -1.73 14.18
N GLN A 60 7.58 -2.67 14.48
CA GLN A 60 7.53 -3.97 13.79
C GLN A 60 7.16 -3.80 12.31
N ILE A 61 6.20 -2.93 11.98
CA ILE A 61 5.84 -2.62 10.60
C ILE A 61 7.04 -2.05 9.84
N ILE A 62 7.76 -1.13 10.44
CA ILE A 62 8.98 -0.53 9.86
C ILE A 62 10.04 -1.60 9.62
N ASP A 63 10.26 -2.50 10.58
CA ASP A 63 11.22 -3.61 10.43
C ASP A 63 10.85 -4.56 9.28
N ILE A 64 9.57 -4.84 9.12
CA ILE A 64 9.08 -5.67 8.00
C ILE A 64 9.30 -4.97 6.66
N CYS A 65 9.14 -3.65 6.61
CA CYS A 65 9.22 -2.86 5.39
C CYS A 65 10.64 -2.45 4.97
N LYS A 66 11.64 -2.58 5.84
CA LYS A 66 12.98 -1.99 5.65
C LYS A 66 13.72 -2.41 4.37
N ASP A 67 13.46 -3.62 3.87
CA ASP A 67 14.09 -4.16 2.67
C ASP A 67 13.22 -3.95 1.40
N SER A 68 12.14 -3.20 1.50
CA SER A 68 11.26 -2.90 0.37
C SER A 68 11.83 -1.77 -0.48
N HIS A 69 11.50 -1.78 -1.77
CA HIS A 69 11.84 -0.71 -2.70
C HIS A 69 10.65 0.22 -2.95
N LEU A 70 9.44 -0.26 -2.62
CA LEU A 70 8.20 0.50 -2.66
C LEU A 70 7.27 -0.04 -1.57
N ILE A 71 6.55 0.84 -0.89
CA ILE A 71 5.53 0.47 0.09
C ILE A 71 4.19 0.98 -0.42
N GLY A 72 3.22 0.08 -0.61
CA GLY A 72 1.86 0.42 -1.05
C GLY A 72 0.87 0.27 0.10
N ILE A 73 0.07 1.29 0.38
CA ILE A 73 -1.01 1.24 1.37
C ILE A 73 -2.34 1.32 0.63
N SER A 74 -3.17 0.28 0.79
CA SER A 74 -4.51 0.23 0.19
C SER A 74 -5.57 0.59 1.23
N LEU A 75 -6.30 1.69 1.01
CA LEU A 75 -7.21 2.21 2.04
C LEU A 75 -8.58 2.64 1.53
N PHE A 76 -9.57 2.47 2.42
CA PHE A 76 -10.87 3.13 2.38
C PHE A 76 -10.82 4.42 3.19
N THR A 77 -11.79 5.31 3.00
CA THR A 77 -11.85 6.60 3.72
C THR A 77 -11.89 6.45 5.24
N CYS A 78 -12.54 5.41 5.76
CA CYS A 78 -12.60 5.15 7.20
C CYS A 78 -11.23 4.78 7.84
N HIS A 79 -10.23 4.43 7.01
CA HIS A 79 -8.87 4.09 7.47
C HIS A 79 -7.84 5.19 7.17
N PHE A 80 -8.31 6.38 6.79
CA PHE A 80 -7.44 7.49 6.40
C PHE A 80 -6.42 7.85 7.49
N ASP A 81 -6.88 8.05 8.73
CA ASP A 81 -5.99 8.43 9.83
C ASP A 81 -4.92 7.39 10.13
N ARG A 82 -5.25 6.10 9.97
CA ARG A 82 -4.30 5.00 10.11
C ARG A 82 -3.24 5.05 9.01
N ALA A 83 -3.66 5.28 7.76
CA ALA A 83 -2.73 5.41 6.65
C ALA A 83 -1.79 6.60 6.82
N VAL A 84 -2.30 7.73 7.33
CA VAL A 84 -1.49 8.90 7.69
C VAL A 84 -0.44 8.54 8.74
N GLN A 85 -0.86 7.91 9.84
CA GLN A 85 0.05 7.51 10.92
C GLN A 85 1.15 6.55 10.42
N LEU A 86 0.77 5.52 9.66
CA LEU A 86 1.70 4.56 9.06
C LEU A 86 2.70 5.25 8.14
N THR A 87 2.21 6.10 7.24
CA THR A 87 3.07 6.80 6.30
C THR A 87 4.07 7.71 7.02
N GLN A 88 3.63 8.46 8.03
CA GLN A 88 4.49 9.31 8.83
C GLN A 88 5.56 8.49 9.58
N ALA A 89 5.17 7.38 10.21
CA ALA A 89 6.09 6.50 10.91
C ALA A 89 7.13 5.89 9.96
N ILE A 90 6.70 5.35 8.82
CA ILE A 90 7.58 4.78 7.79
C ILE A 90 8.57 5.85 7.29
N LYS A 91 8.07 6.99 6.84
CA LYS A 91 8.91 8.07 6.27
C LYS A 91 9.85 8.72 7.29
N SER A 92 9.57 8.59 8.59
CA SER A 92 10.48 9.07 9.64
C SER A 92 11.73 8.20 9.82
N LYS A 93 11.71 6.96 9.34
CA LYS A 93 12.76 5.95 9.56
C LYS A 93 13.35 5.37 8.28
N LEU A 94 12.57 5.34 7.19
CA LEU A 94 12.95 4.71 5.93
C LEU A 94 12.86 5.74 4.79
N ASP A 95 13.87 5.73 3.92
CA ASP A 95 13.89 6.49 2.67
C ASP A 95 13.35 5.63 1.53
N ILE A 96 12.11 5.19 1.68
CA ILE A 96 11.40 4.33 0.72
C ILE A 96 10.15 5.07 0.28
N PRO A 97 9.87 5.16 -1.05
CA PRO A 97 8.65 5.80 -1.53
C PRO A 97 7.40 5.07 -1.02
N VAL A 98 6.43 5.86 -0.56
CA VAL A 98 5.13 5.35 -0.09
C VAL A 98 4.06 5.72 -1.11
N MET A 99 3.38 4.69 -1.59
CA MET A 99 2.25 4.77 -2.53
C MET A 99 0.94 4.50 -1.79
N TRP A 100 -0.07 5.33 -2.04
CA TRP A 100 -1.44 5.06 -1.61
C TRP A 100 -2.31 4.62 -2.78
N GLY A 101 -3.15 3.62 -2.57
CA GLY A 101 -4.13 3.11 -3.52
C GLY A 101 -5.44 2.74 -2.85
N GLY A 102 -6.43 2.34 -3.65
CA GLY A 102 -7.78 2.01 -3.20
C GLY A 102 -8.77 3.15 -3.40
N ILE A 103 -9.94 3.04 -2.78
CA ILE A 103 -11.07 3.95 -3.04
C ILE A 103 -10.76 5.37 -2.61
N HIS A 104 -10.22 5.58 -1.40
CA HIS A 104 -9.98 6.94 -0.89
C HIS A 104 -9.00 7.73 -1.78
N PRO A 105 -7.78 7.24 -2.12
CA PRO A 105 -6.89 7.97 -2.99
C PRO A 105 -7.43 8.18 -4.40
N THR A 106 -8.30 7.30 -4.89
CA THR A 106 -8.95 7.47 -6.19
C THR A 106 -9.91 8.66 -6.22
N ILE A 107 -10.68 8.89 -5.14
CA ILE A 107 -11.64 10.00 -5.06
C ILE A 107 -11.03 11.29 -4.47
N LYS A 108 -9.94 11.19 -3.72
CA LYS A 108 -9.26 12.29 -3.02
C LYS A 108 -7.74 12.27 -3.26
N PRO A 109 -7.28 12.30 -4.53
CA PRO A 109 -5.86 12.17 -4.84
C PRO A 109 -5.02 13.35 -4.34
N ASP A 110 -5.52 14.58 -4.46
CA ASP A 110 -4.80 15.76 -3.98
C ASP A 110 -4.61 15.72 -2.45
N GLU A 111 -5.65 15.32 -1.69
CA GLU A 111 -5.57 15.13 -0.24
C GLU A 111 -4.56 14.06 0.13
N SER A 112 -4.56 12.94 -0.57
CA SER A 112 -3.65 11.80 -0.34
C SER A 112 -2.19 12.20 -0.56
N LEU A 113 -1.89 13.00 -1.60
CA LEU A 113 -0.54 13.46 -1.90
C LEU A 113 0.05 14.44 -0.85
N HIS A 114 -0.74 14.95 0.08
CA HIS A 114 -0.16 15.68 1.21
C HIS A 114 0.67 14.75 2.11
N TYR A 115 0.35 13.45 2.15
CA TYR A 115 0.95 12.47 3.06
C TYR A 115 1.89 11.50 2.37
N CYS A 116 1.55 11.01 1.18
CA CYS A 116 2.34 10.02 0.44
C CYS A 116 3.11 10.63 -0.74
N ASP A 117 3.95 9.84 -1.38
CA ASP A 117 4.78 10.26 -2.51
C ASP A 117 4.10 9.96 -3.84
N ILE A 118 3.27 8.90 -3.87
CA ILE A 118 2.64 8.37 -5.07
C ILE A 118 1.18 8.02 -4.75
N VAL A 119 0.27 8.37 -5.65
CA VAL A 119 -1.12 7.93 -5.60
C VAL A 119 -1.44 7.07 -6.81
N CYS A 120 -1.96 5.86 -6.57
CA CYS A 120 -2.50 4.97 -7.59
C CYS A 120 -4.01 5.18 -7.70
N LEU A 121 -4.49 5.53 -8.88
CA LEU A 121 -5.88 5.81 -9.20
C LEU A 121 -6.52 4.64 -9.97
N GLY A 122 -7.71 4.23 -9.57
CA GLY A 122 -8.44 3.15 -10.24
C GLY A 122 -7.76 1.79 -10.14
N GLU A 123 -7.75 1.03 -11.25
CA GLU A 123 -7.19 -0.33 -11.31
C GLU A 123 -5.66 -0.32 -11.17
N GLY A 124 -5.15 -1.08 -10.20
CA GLY A 124 -3.73 -1.05 -9.83
C GLY A 124 -2.87 -2.15 -10.46
N GLU A 125 -3.46 -3.27 -10.93
CA GLU A 125 -2.77 -4.50 -11.29
C GLU A 125 -1.66 -4.26 -12.33
N GLU A 126 -2.02 -3.77 -13.51
CA GLU A 126 -1.06 -3.48 -14.58
C GLU A 126 -0.21 -2.25 -14.29
N ALA A 127 -0.84 -1.25 -13.64
CA ALA A 127 -0.18 0.02 -13.35
C ALA A 127 1.00 -0.17 -12.40
N VAL A 128 0.82 -0.91 -11.31
CA VAL A 128 1.88 -1.17 -10.32
C VAL A 128 2.99 -2.04 -10.92
N ALA A 129 2.64 -3.06 -11.70
CA ALA A 129 3.65 -3.89 -12.36
C ALA A 129 4.50 -3.09 -13.35
N GLU A 130 3.89 -2.18 -14.14
CA GLU A 130 4.64 -1.28 -15.03
C GLU A 130 5.53 -0.30 -14.24
N LEU A 131 5.00 0.28 -13.16
CA LEU A 131 5.77 1.19 -12.30
C LEU A 131 7.02 0.50 -11.77
N LEU A 132 6.86 -0.68 -11.17
CA LEU A 132 7.98 -1.47 -10.64
C LEU A 132 8.97 -1.86 -11.73
N GLY A 133 8.49 -2.26 -12.92
CA GLY A 133 9.35 -2.60 -14.06
C GLY A 133 10.21 -1.44 -14.53
N LYS A 134 9.64 -0.23 -14.59
CA LYS A 134 10.39 0.99 -14.92
C LYS A 134 11.38 1.37 -13.83
N MET A 135 10.98 1.27 -12.56
CA MET A 135 11.89 1.54 -11.43
C MET A 135 13.08 0.58 -11.40
N GLU A 136 12.85 -0.72 -11.63
CA GLU A 136 13.91 -1.73 -11.66
C GLU A 136 14.91 -1.50 -12.79
N LYS A 137 14.44 -1.07 -13.96
CA LYS A 137 15.27 -0.74 -15.12
C LYS A 137 15.87 0.66 -15.05
N GLN A 138 15.57 1.44 -14.02
CA GLN A 138 15.97 2.84 -13.89
C GLN A 138 15.47 3.72 -15.07
N GLU A 139 14.32 3.37 -15.62
CA GLU A 139 13.63 4.12 -16.66
C GLU A 139 12.80 5.28 -16.07
N ILE A 140 12.34 6.19 -16.94
CA ILE A 140 11.43 7.27 -16.52
C ILE A 140 10.07 6.67 -16.14
N TYR A 141 9.77 6.61 -14.86
CA TYR A 141 8.52 6.06 -14.35
C TYR A 141 7.45 7.12 -14.04
N LEU A 142 7.83 8.39 -13.96
CA LEU A 142 6.92 9.50 -13.62
C LEU A 142 5.79 9.72 -14.62
N ASN A 143 5.87 9.14 -15.81
CA ASN A 143 4.85 9.17 -16.86
C ASN A 143 3.93 7.94 -16.86
N THR A 144 3.98 7.10 -15.84
CA THR A 144 3.16 5.88 -15.76
C THR A 144 1.70 6.24 -15.52
N LYS A 145 0.80 5.77 -16.39
CA LYS A 145 -0.65 6.01 -16.28
C LYS A 145 -1.21 5.41 -14.99
N ASN A 146 -2.30 5.96 -14.49
CA ASN A 146 -2.95 5.70 -13.20
C ASN A 146 -2.19 6.26 -11.99
N PHE A 147 -1.05 6.93 -12.19
CA PHE A 147 -0.32 7.48 -11.04
C PHE A 147 -0.24 9.00 -11.07
N TRP A 148 -0.41 9.56 -9.89
CA TRP A 148 0.02 10.91 -9.59
C TRP A 148 1.23 10.85 -8.67
N PHE A 149 2.23 11.68 -8.96
CA PHE A 149 3.50 11.69 -8.23
C PHE A 149 3.75 13.05 -7.61
N LYS A 150 4.26 13.04 -6.38
CA LYS A 150 4.88 14.20 -5.77
C LYS A 150 6.37 14.16 -6.09
N HIS A 151 6.84 15.09 -6.91
CA HIS A 151 8.23 15.11 -7.35
C HIS A 151 8.77 16.53 -7.38
N ASN A 152 9.89 16.79 -6.69
CA ASN A 152 10.55 18.09 -6.62
C ASN A 152 9.61 19.27 -6.30
N GLY A 153 8.71 19.07 -5.34
CA GLY A 153 7.75 20.11 -4.92
C GLY A 153 6.57 20.33 -5.87
N SER A 154 6.51 19.59 -6.98
CA SER A 154 5.42 19.64 -7.96
C SER A 154 4.62 18.33 -7.95
N ILE A 155 3.38 18.39 -8.42
CA ILE A 155 2.53 17.23 -8.63
C ILE A 155 2.45 16.92 -10.12
N ILE A 156 2.85 15.71 -10.50
CA ILE A 156 2.71 15.19 -11.86
C ILE A 156 1.45 14.33 -11.88
N LYS A 157 0.48 14.73 -12.73
CA LYS A 157 -0.81 14.06 -12.87
C LYS A 157 -0.86 13.33 -14.21
N ASN A 158 -0.91 12.00 -14.19
CA ASN A 158 -1.05 11.22 -15.41
C ASN A 158 -2.50 10.78 -15.63
N GLU A 159 -2.85 10.47 -16.86
CA GLU A 159 -4.15 9.96 -17.27
C GLU A 159 -4.42 8.57 -16.70
N LEU A 160 -5.69 8.21 -16.60
CA LEU A 160 -6.11 6.84 -16.31
C LEU A 160 -5.92 5.94 -17.54
N ARG A 161 -5.69 4.66 -17.29
CA ARG A 161 -5.81 3.62 -18.31
C ARG A 161 -7.28 3.36 -18.62
N PRO A 162 -7.59 2.87 -19.84
CA PRO A 162 -8.88 2.24 -20.07
C PRO A 162 -9.11 1.09 -19.07
N LEU A 163 -10.36 0.87 -18.70
CA LEU A 163 -10.72 -0.29 -17.89
C LEU A 163 -10.41 -1.58 -18.65
N LYS A 164 -10.01 -2.60 -17.90
CA LYS A 164 -9.72 -3.91 -18.46
C LYS A 164 -11.02 -4.61 -18.86
N GLU A 165 -11.17 -4.90 -20.17
CA GLU A 165 -12.38 -5.52 -20.70
C GLU A 165 -12.47 -7.01 -20.33
N ASP A 166 -11.34 -7.75 -20.44
CA ASP A 166 -11.30 -9.19 -20.11
C ASP A 166 -10.61 -9.43 -18.77
N LEU A 167 -11.42 -9.60 -17.72
CA LEU A 167 -10.95 -9.90 -16.37
C LEU A 167 -10.36 -11.31 -16.22
N ASN A 168 -10.64 -12.25 -17.16
CA ASN A 168 -10.08 -13.60 -17.11
C ASN A 168 -8.55 -13.63 -17.34
N THR A 169 -7.99 -12.55 -17.84
CA THR A 169 -6.54 -12.40 -18.02
C THR A 169 -5.81 -12.07 -16.73
N LEU A 170 -6.54 -11.63 -15.69
CA LEU A 170 -6.00 -11.39 -14.37
C LEU A 170 -5.76 -12.72 -13.64
N PRO A 171 -4.68 -12.85 -12.88
CA PRO A 171 -4.51 -14.00 -11.98
C PRO A 171 -5.58 -13.95 -10.88
N PHE A 172 -5.92 -15.11 -10.32
CA PHE A 172 -6.71 -15.16 -9.09
C PHE A 172 -5.98 -14.41 -7.97
N PRO A 173 -6.73 -13.74 -7.07
CA PRO A 173 -6.13 -13.07 -5.92
C PRO A 173 -5.27 -14.03 -5.09
N ASP A 174 -4.14 -13.53 -4.61
CA ASP A 174 -3.20 -14.33 -3.84
C ASP A 174 -3.68 -14.52 -2.40
N TYR A 175 -4.17 -15.71 -2.09
CA TYR A 175 -4.53 -16.14 -0.74
C TYR A 175 -3.47 -17.04 -0.11
N SER A 176 -2.29 -17.17 -0.73
CA SER A 176 -1.19 -17.90 -0.11
C SER A 176 -0.75 -17.22 1.18
N THR A 177 -0.25 -18.03 2.09
CA THR A 177 0.27 -17.54 3.37
C THR A 177 1.74 -17.18 3.30
N GLU A 178 2.41 -17.56 2.20
CA GLU A 178 3.80 -17.21 1.94
C GLU A 178 3.96 -15.68 1.82
N ASN A 179 4.86 -15.11 2.61
CA ASN A 179 5.11 -13.66 2.67
C ASN A 179 3.89 -12.82 3.04
N SER A 180 2.89 -13.42 3.72
CA SER A 180 1.76 -12.70 4.29
C SER A 180 1.91 -12.62 5.81
N HIS A 181 1.74 -11.41 6.37
CA HIS A 181 1.86 -11.17 7.80
C HIS A 181 0.55 -10.57 8.31
N ILE A 182 0.07 -11.09 9.45
CA ILE A 182 -1.03 -10.49 10.19
C ILE A 182 -0.47 -9.94 11.49
N LEU A 183 -0.69 -8.66 11.71
CA LEU A 183 -0.39 -8.02 12.98
C LEU A 183 -1.61 -8.22 13.87
N ASP A 184 -1.54 -9.15 14.85
CA ASP A 184 -2.57 -9.38 15.85
C ASP A 184 -2.04 -8.95 17.22
N LYS A 185 -2.81 -8.12 17.89
CA LYS A 185 -2.69 -7.59 19.27
C LYS A 185 -1.28 -7.24 19.79
N ASN A 186 -0.25 -7.99 19.50
CA ASN A 186 1.13 -7.74 19.97
C ASN A 186 2.21 -8.40 19.10
N TRP A 187 1.86 -9.18 18.07
CA TRP A 187 2.84 -9.96 17.31
C TRP A 187 2.46 -10.06 15.83
N VAL A 188 3.46 -9.96 14.98
CA VAL A 188 3.32 -10.36 13.58
C VAL A 188 3.32 -11.88 13.54
N ASN A 189 2.17 -12.47 13.29
CA ASN A 189 2.09 -13.89 12.99
C ASN A 189 2.30 -14.06 11.48
N CYS A 190 3.36 -14.77 11.09
CA CYS A 190 3.42 -15.30 9.73
C CYS A 190 2.28 -16.33 9.61
N LEU A 191 1.44 -16.16 8.59
CA LEU A 191 0.49 -17.20 8.23
C LEU A 191 1.33 -18.32 7.63
N ALA A 192 1.57 -19.39 8.39
CA ALA A 192 2.25 -20.60 7.92
C ALA A 192 1.26 -21.54 7.22
#